data_d34f643b9b057f156bb32a6dbec1b529
#
_entry.id   d34f643b9b057f156bb32a6dbec1b529
#
_cell.length_a   1.000
_cell.length_b   1.000
_cell.length_c   1.000
_cell.angle_alpha   90.00
_cell.angle_beta   90.00
_cell.angle_gamma   90.00
#
_symmetry.space_group_name_H-M   'P 1'
#
loop_
_entity.id
_entity.type
_entity.pdbx_description
1 polymer ?
#
loop_
_entity_poly.entity_id
_entity_poly.type
_entity_poly.pdbx_seq_one_letter_code
_entity_poly.pdbx_strand_id
1 'polypeptide(L)'
;MSINEVRYLPECGSTNAYMKEHFEEFGPVGAVYTTNQTAGRGRLGRTWVNAEGKALYYTVAIREPLAQPATLPLLASLAVRRQLALRYGVDCQIKWPNDLLLNGKKIVGILCESVCYGYQQQGRGILCGIGINLAQPQSYFDAADLPHGTSLALQGAAIDLEQDPGWLAEALTDFGFDQPLYTFARDGFAPFREKYKAACVNIGRRVTFDLPDGGQGAGEAVDVDEEGRLVVRTDSGEEHVFTGEVSVRGIYGSL
;
A
#
# COMPACT_ATOMS: atom_id res chain seq x y z
N MET A 1 20.08 -5.31 3.73
CA MET A 1 19.23 -6.31 3.05
C MET A 1 19.27 -5.97 1.59
N SER A 2 19.58 -6.88 0.70
CA SER A 2 19.41 -6.61 -0.73
C SER A 2 18.26 -7.50 -1.21
N ILE A 3 17.38 -6.95 -2.04
CA ILE A 3 16.37 -7.72 -2.75
C ILE A 3 17.10 -8.49 -3.82
N ASN A 4 17.10 -9.83 -3.72
CA ASN A 4 17.93 -10.67 -4.56
C ASN A 4 17.25 -11.04 -5.89
N GLU A 5 15.91 -10.92 -5.98
CA GLU A 5 15.15 -11.35 -7.16
C GLU A 5 13.86 -10.55 -7.32
N VAL A 6 13.61 -10.07 -8.55
CA VAL A 6 12.30 -9.55 -8.99
C VAL A 6 11.81 -10.45 -10.14
N ARG A 7 10.73 -11.20 -9.90
CA ARG A 7 10.19 -12.18 -10.86
C ARG A 7 8.94 -11.62 -11.53
N TYR A 8 8.95 -11.58 -12.86
CA TYR A 8 7.75 -11.32 -13.66
C TYR A 8 6.89 -12.58 -13.80
N LEU A 9 5.58 -12.43 -13.62
CA LEU A 9 4.57 -13.45 -13.88
C LEU A 9 3.66 -12.95 -14.99
N PRO A 10 3.50 -13.70 -16.13
CA PRO A 10 2.57 -13.30 -17.19
C PRO A 10 1.15 -13.14 -16.68
N GLU A 11 0.74 -14.02 -15.78
CA GLU A 11 -0.56 -14.03 -15.10
C GLU A 11 -0.42 -14.73 -13.75
N CYS A 12 -1.22 -14.31 -12.76
CA CYS A 12 -1.43 -15.10 -11.54
C CYS A 12 -2.80 -14.78 -10.90
N GLY A 13 -3.25 -15.64 -9.99
CA GLY A 13 -4.46 -15.38 -9.22
C GLY A 13 -4.30 -14.11 -8.36
N SER A 14 -3.26 -14.07 -7.55
CA SER A 14 -2.88 -12.91 -6.73
C SER A 14 -1.38 -12.99 -6.46
N THR A 15 -0.66 -11.87 -6.61
CA THR A 15 0.77 -11.80 -6.31
C THR A 15 1.06 -12.11 -4.84
N ASN A 16 0.20 -11.69 -3.90
CA ASN A 16 0.31 -12.09 -2.49
C ASN A 16 0.11 -13.62 -2.30
N ALA A 17 -0.89 -14.21 -2.98
CA ALA A 17 -1.13 -15.65 -2.87
C ALA A 17 0.04 -16.44 -3.47
N TYR A 18 0.52 -16.06 -4.64
CA TYR A 18 1.70 -16.65 -5.27
C TYR A 18 2.91 -16.59 -4.34
N MET A 19 3.22 -15.39 -3.82
CA MET A 19 4.34 -15.22 -2.90
C MET A 19 4.20 -16.01 -1.60
N LYS A 20 2.98 -16.20 -1.11
CA LYS A 20 2.72 -17.03 0.08
C LYS A 20 3.04 -18.50 -0.18
N GLU A 21 2.68 -19.02 -1.34
CA GLU A 21 2.94 -20.42 -1.75
C GLU A 21 4.43 -20.65 -2.03
N HIS A 22 5.12 -19.68 -2.59
CA HIS A 22 6.54 -19.75 -2.98
C HIS A 22 7.48 -19.02 -2.04
N PHE A 23 7.02 -18.67 -0.82
CA PHE A 23 7.73 -17.80 0.10
C PHE A 23 9.17 -18.24 0.41
N GLU A 24 9.38 -19.55 0.51
CA GLU A 24 10.69 -20.14 0.85
C GLU A 24 11.65 -20.24 -0.35
N GLU A 25 11.16 -20.06 -1.57
CA GLU A 25 11.99 -20.05 -2.79
C GLU A 25 12.79 -18.75 -2.94
N PHE A 26 12.31 -17.67 -2.33
CA PHE A 26 12.97 -16.37 -2.38
C PHE A 26 13.98 -16.21 -1.24
N GLY A 27 14.97 -15.32 -1.43
CA GLY A 27 15.90 -14.91 -0.39
C GLY A 27 15.23 -14.20 0.80
N PRO A 28 16.00 -13.59 1.71
CA PRO A 28 15.45 -12.83 2.84
C PRO A 28 14.45 -11.76 2.42
N VAL A 29 14.67 -11.15 1.25
CA VAL A 29 13.74 -10.23 0.59
C VAL A 29 13.67 -10.59 -0.89
N GLY A 30 12.46 -10.79 -1.41
CA GLY A 30 12.22 -11.09 -2.82
C GLY A 30 10.91 -10.45 -3.29
N ALA A 31 10.75 -10.27 -4.61
CA ALA A 31 9.58 -9.63 -5.16
C ALA A 31 9.05 -10.35 -6.41
N VAL A 32 7.74 -10.24 -6.62
CA VAL A 32 7.07 -10.64 -7.87
C VAL A 32 6.18 -9.52 -8.38
N TYR A 33 5.96 -9.50 -9.69
CA TYR A 33 4.96 -8.61 -10.28
C TYR A 33 4.28 -9.23 -11.48
N THR A 34 3.09 -8.71 -11.77
CA THR A 34 2.29 -9.02 -12.96
C THR A 34 1.48 -7.80 -13.39
N THR A 35 1.01 -7.81 -14.62
CA THR A 35 -0.02 -6.87 -15.11
C THR A 35 -1.39 -7.53 -15.25
N ASN A 36 -1.49 -8.84 -14.96
CA ASN A 36 -2.73 -9.62 -15.05
C ASN A 36 -2.94 -10.46 -13.78
N GLN A 37 -3.79 -9.94 -12.85
CA GLN A 37 -4.11 -10.57 -11.57
C GLN A 37 -5.60 -10.94 -11.53
N THR A 38 -5.94 -12.23 -11.68
CA THR A 38 -7.32 -12.70 -11.89
C THR A 38 -8.15 -12.85 -10.63
N ALA A 39 -7.53 -12.92 -9.45
CA ALA A 39 -8.20 -13.05 -8.14
C ALA A 39 -7.60 -12.07 -7.10
N GLY A 40 -7.53 -10.79 -7.49
CA GLY A 40 -6.97 -9.73 -6.67
C GLY A 40 -7.72 -9.52 -5.36
N ARG A 41 -6.98 -9.28 -4.27
CA ARG A 41 -7.52 -9.08 -2.93
C ARG A 41 -7.18 -7.71 -2.40
N GLY A 42 -8.14 -7.11 -1.70
CA GLY A 42 -7.98 -5.90 -0.91
C GLY A 42 -8.20 -6.19 0.58
N ARG A 43 -8.11 -5.16 1.41
CA ARG A 43 -8.38 -5.25 2.86
C ARG A 43 -9.84 -5.61 3.13
N LEU A 44 -10.09 -6.25 4.29
CA LEU A 44 -11.42 -6.58 4.79
C LEU A 44 -12.26 -7.41 3.79
N GLY A 45 -11.61 -8.35 3.08
CA GLY A 45 -12.30 -9.24 2.14
C GLY A 45 -12.75 -8.58 0.83
N ARG A 46 -12.38 -7.34 0.56
CA ARG A 46 -12.69 -6.67 -0.71
C ARG A 46 -11.90 -7.27 -1.87
N THR A 47 -12.47 -7.22 -3.04
CA THR A 47 -11.80 -7.61 -4.28
C THR A 47 -11.03 -6.40 -4.84
N TRP A 48 -9.80 -6.66 -5.32
CA TRP A 48 -9.11 -5.74 -6.23
C TRP A 48 -9.40 -6.21 -7.66
N VAL A 49 -10.18 -5.42 -8.39
CA VAL A 49 -10.67 -5.82 -9.72
C VAL A 49 -9.50 -5.85 -10.71
N ASN A 50 -9.45 -6.89 -11.55
CA ASN A 50 -8.43 -7.01 -12.58
C ASN A 50 -8.60 -5.97 -13.69
N ALA A 51 -7.48 -5.45 -14.16
CA ALA A 51 -7.42 -4.50 -15.27
C ALA A 51 -6.34 -4.93 -16.27
N GLU A 52 -6.51 -6.09 -16.84
CA GLU A 52 -5.57 -6.82 -17.68
C GLU A 52 -4.65 -5.90 -18.52
N GLY A 53 -3.36 -5.94 -18.24
CA GLY A 53 -2.35 -5.13 -18.90
C GLY A 53 -2.35 -3.62 -18.54
N LYS A 54 -3.30 -3.12 -17.72
CA LYS A 54 -3.47 -1.68 -17.45
C LYS A 54 -3.16 -1.28 -16.00
N ALA A 55 -2.70 -2.22 -15.20
CA ALA A 55 -2.30 -2.02 -13.81
C ALA A 55 -1.00 -2.76 -13.53
N LEU A 56 -0.28 -2.33 -12.50
CA LEU A 56 0.80 -3.09 -11.90
C LEU A 56 0.27 -3.74 -10.62
N TYR A 57 0.52 -5.03 -10.47
CA TYR A 57 0.36 -5.79 -9.23
C TYR A 57 1.73 -6.28 -8.81
N TYR A 58 2.20 -5.83 -7.66
CA TYR A 58 3.53 -6.10 -7.15
C TYR A 58 3.42 -6.60 -5.71
N THR A 59 4.24 -7.59 -5.34
CA THR A 59 4.36 -8.04 -3.94
C THR A 59 5.82 -8.23 -3.59
N VAL A 60 6.26 -7.61 -2.50
CA VAL A 60 7.53 -7.91 -1.86
C VAL A 60 7.29 -8.81 -0.65
N ALA A 61 8.09 -9.88 -0.53
CA ALA A 61 8.16 -10.77 0.62
C ALA A 61 9.38 -10.44 1.46
N ILE A 62 9.20 -10.34 2.78
CA ILE A 62 10.24 -9.99 3.74
C ILE A 62 10.26 -11.06 4.82
N ARG A 63 11.37 -11.80 4.93
CA ARG A 63 11.64 -12.80 6.00
C ARG A 63 12.43 -12.24 7.16
N GLU A 64 13.07 -11.10 6.95
CA GLU A 64 13.83 -10.43 8.00
C GLU A 64 12.91 -9.88 9.10
N PRO A 65 13.32 -9.96 10.36
CA PRO A 65 12.59 -9.35 11.45
C PRO A 65 12.43 -7.83 11.24
N LEU A 66 11.23 -7.35 11.44
CA LEU A 66 10.91 -5.92 11.41
C LEU A 66 10.55 -5.45 12.82
N ALA A 67 11.06 -4.28 13.25
CA ALA A 67 10.75 -3.71 14.55
C ALA A 67 9.24 -3.45 14.71
N GLN A 68 8.59 -2.97 13.65
CA GLN A 68 7.16 -2.63 13.65
C GLN A 68 6.47 -3.13 12.36
N PRO A 69 6.25 -4.46 12.18
CA PRO A 69 5.73 -5.02 10.94
C PRO A 69 4.33 -4.49 10.56
N ALA A 70 3.50 -4.13 11.54
CA ALA A 70 2.16 -3.58 11.31
C ALA A 70 2.17 -2.22 10.59
N THR A 71 3.26 -1.46 10.65
CA THR A 71 3.41 -0.14 10.01
C THR A 71 4.07 -0.20 8.63
N LEU A 72 4.38 -1.39 8.13
CA LEU A 72 4.96 -1.56 6.80
C LEU A 72 4.13 -0.92 5.67
N PRO A 73 2.77 -0.90 5.70
CA PRO A 73 1.99 -0.17 4.69
C PRO A 73 2.31 1.32 4.62
N LEU A 74 2.70 1.94 5.74
CA LEU A 74 3.05 3.36 5.80
C LEU A 74 4.39 3.61 5.09
N LEU A 75 5.40 2.77 5.33
CA LEU A 75 6.66 2.81 4.59
C LEU A 75 6.43 2.59 3.09
N ALA A 76 5.65 1.56 2.73
CA ALA A 76 5.32 1.25 1.34
C ALA A 76 4.63 2.43 0.63
N SER A 77 3.73 3.14 1.34
CA SER A 77 3.09 4.35 0.80
C SER A 77 4.10 5.43 0.43
N LEU A 78 5.09 5.68 1.28
CA LEU A 78 6.18 6.64 1.00
C LEU A 78 7.05 6.18 -0.17
N ALA A 79 7.38 4.89 -0.24
CA ALA A 79 8.16 4.31 -1.31
C ALA A 79 7.47 4.48 -2.67
N VAL A 80 6.18 4.08 -2.76
CA VAL A 80 5.40 4.22 -3.99
C VAL A 80 5.24 5.68 -4.38
N ARG A 81 4.85 6.56 -3.43
CA ARG A 81 4.71 8.01 -3.68
C ARG A 81 5.97 8.59 -4.30
N ARG A 82 7.14 8.23 -3.77
CA ARG A 82 8.43 8.69 -4.29
C ARG A 82 8.67 8.22 -5.72
N GLN A 83 8.43 6.93 -6.03
CA GLN A 83 8.67 6.40 -7.37
C GLN A 83 7.70 7.01 -8.41
N LEU A 84 6.43 7.20 -8.05
CA LEU A 84 5.46 7.86 -8.93
C LEU A 84 5.83 9.33 -9.18
N ALA A 85 6.31 10.06 -8.17
CA ALA A 85 6.80 11.42 -8.34
C ALA A 85 8.02 11.50 -9.27
N LEU A 86 8.98 10.59 -9.11
CA LEU A 86 10.19 10.54 -9.95
C LEU A 86 9.88 10.18 -11.40
N ARG A 87 8.97 9.23 -11.64
CA ARG A 87 8.68 8.72 -12.98
C ARG A 87 7.73 9.63 -13.76
N TYR A 88 6.69 10.13 -13.08
CA TYR A 88 5.56 10.82 -13.75
C TYR A 88 5.40 12.29 -13.32
N GLY A 89 6.20 12.78 -12.38
CA GLY A 89 6.07 14.15 -11.87
C GLY A 89 4.79 14.41 -11.07
N VAL A 90 4.09 13.35 -10.60
CA VAL A 90 2.84 13.47 -9.86
C VAL A 90 3.07 13.58 -8.36
N ASP A 91 2.28 14.42 -7.67
CA ASP A 91 2.31 14.54 -6.21
C ASP A 91 1.09 13.84 -5.59
N CYS A 92 1.30 12.59 -5.17
CA CYS A 92 0.27 11.79 -4.54
C CYS A 92 0.15 12.12 -3.06
N GLN A 93 -1.08 12.19 -2.56
CA GLN A 93 -1.36 12.25 -1.14
C GLN A 93 -1.57 10.83 -0.57
N ILE A 94 -1.22 10.64 0.70
CA ILE A 94 -1.43 9.36 1.38
C ILE A 94 -2.72 9.43 2.18
N LYS A 95 -3.67 8.55 1.88
CA LYS A 95 -4.82 8.29 2.74
C LYS A 95 -4.46 7.15 3.68
N TRP A 96 -4.30 7.49 4.96
CA TRP A 96 -3.99 6.52 6.00
C TRP A 96 -5.00 5.37 6.00
N PRO A 97 -4.55 4.12 6.19
CA PRO A 97 -3.15 3.72 6.40
C PRO A 97 -2.46 3.24 5.11
N ASN A 98 -3.16 3.03 3.98
CA ASN A 98 -2.68 2.14 2.93
C ASN A 98 -3.09 2.52 1.50
N ASP A 99 -3.64 3.71 1.28
CA ASP A 99 -4.06 4.17 -0.04
C ASP A 99 -3.27 5.40 -0.48
N LEU A 100 -2.96 5.51 -1.78
CA LEU A 100 -2.49 6.76 -2.36
C LEU A 100 -3.58 7.36 -3.24
N LEU A 101 -3.72 8.67 -3.10
CA LEU A 101 -4.66 9.49 -3.86
C LEU A 101 -3.92 10.44 -4.79
N LEU A 102 -4.48 10.66 -5.96
CA LEU A 102 -4.11 11.73 -6.87
C LEU A 102 -5.37 12.52 -7.20
N ASN A 103 -5.36 13.83 -6.92
CA ASN A 103 -6.52 14.70 -7.05
C ASN A 103 -7.78 14.15 -6.35
N GLY A 104 -7.61 13.67 -5.11
CA GLY A 104 -8.69 13.13 -4.27
C GLY A 104 -9.23 11.75 -4.69
N LYS A 105 -8.67 11.10 -5.72
CA LYS A 105 -9.09 9.78 -6.20
C LYS A 105 -7.99 8.74 -6.00
N LYS A 106 -8.39 7.50 -5.67
CA LYS A 106 -7.47 6.41 -5.38
C LYS A 106 -6.78 5.87 -6.62
N ILE A 107 -5.45 5.85 -6.60
CA ILE A 107 -4.61 5.24 -7.65
C ILE A 107 -3.79 4.05 -7.16
N VAL A 108 -3.54 3.94 -5.85
CA VAL A 108 -2.78 2.83 -5.26
C VAL A 108 -3.51 2.28 -4.06
N GLY A 109 -3.45 0.96 -3.90
CA GLY A 109 -3.83 0.26 -2.67
C GLY A 109 -2.73 -0.68 -2.23
N ILE A 110 -2.50 -0.76 -0.91
CA ILE A 110 -1.48 -1.59 -0.30
C ILE A 110 -2.14 -2.60 0.64
N LEU A 111 -1.72 -3.86 0.55
CA LEU A 111 -2.19 -4.95 1.39
C LEU A 111 -1.01 -5.73 1.96
N CYS A 112 -0.75 -5.58 3.26
CA CYS A 112 0.23 -6.39 3.96
C CYS A 112 -0.43 -7.58 4.65
N GLU A 113 0.21 -8.76 4.54
CA GLU A 113 -0.25 -10.02 5.13
C GLU A 113 0.91 -10.72 5.83
N SER A 114 0.69 -11.21 7.04
CA SER A 114 1.67 -12.03 7.74
C SER A 114 1.72 -13.44 7.16
N VAL A 115 2.92 -14.03 7.11
CA VAL A 115 3.15 -15.40 6.65
C VAL A 115 3.91 -16.16 7.72
N CYS A 116 3.46 -17.40 7.99
CA CYS A 116 4.22 -18.38 8.76
C CYS A 116 4.89 -19.35 7.78
N TYR A 117 6.15 -19.69 8.01
CA TYR A 117 6.92 -20.56 7.13
C TYR A 117 7.88 -21.47 7.92
N GLY A 118 8.53 -22.42 7.22
CA GLY A 118 9.49 -23.34 7.80
C GLY A 118 8.87 -24.46 8.60
N TYR A 119 9.74 -25.27 9.21
CA TYR A 119 9.32 -26.42 10.02
C TYR A 119 8.37 -26.02 11.15
N GLN A 120 7.22 -26.68 11.24
CA GLN A 120 6.15 -26.36 12.20
C GLN A 120 5.68 -24.90 12.16
N GLN A 121 5.88 -24.18 11.03
CA GLN A 121 5.49 -22.76 10.84
C GLN A 121 6.05 -21.81 11.92
N GLN A 122 7.26 -22.05 12.39
CA GLN A 122 7.91 -21.22 13.41
C GLN A 122 8.49 -19.92 12.84
N GLY A 123 8.84 -19.89 11.54
CA GLY A 123 9.27 -18.68 10.87
C GLY A 123 8.11 -17.67 10.71
N ARG A 124 8.43 -16.40 10.79
CA ARG A 124 7.52 -15.29 10.58
C ARG A 124 8.04 -14.40 9.48
N GLY A 125 7.18 -14.04 8.56
CA GLY A 125 7.47 -13.10 7.48
C GLY A 125 6.26 -12.25 7.16
N ILE A 126 6.44 -11.30 6.27
CA ILE A 126 5.40 -10.39 5.83
C ILE A 126 5.43 -10.22 4.32
N LEU A 127 4.26 -10.20 3.71
CA LEU A 127 4.04 -9.84 2.32
C LEU A 127 3.52 -8.41 2.27
N CYS A 128 4.04 -7.60 1.36
CA CYS A 128 3.51 -6.27 1.08
C CYS A 128 3.09 -6.22 -0.39
N GLY A 129 1.79 -6.40 -0.63
CA GLY A 129 1.18 -6.30 -1.94
C GLY A 129 0.80 -4.85 -2.27
N ILE A 130 1.09 -4.43 -3.49
CA ILE A 130 0.87 -3.08 -4.00
C ILE A 130 0.17 -3.18 -5.35
N GLY A 131 -1.03 -2.62 -5.46
CA GLY A 131 -1.74 -2.45 -6.73
C GLY A 131 -1.68 -1.00 -7.17
N ILE A 132 -1.21 -0.73 -8.40
CA ILE A 132 -1.11 0.61 -8.99
C ILE A 132 -1.96 0.68 -10.24
N ASN A 133 -2.90 1.61 -10.27
CA ASN A 133 -3.72 1.89 -11.43
C ASN A 133 -2.92 2.73 -12.43
N LEU A 134 -2.52 2.15 -13.56
CA LEU A 134 -1.69 2.80 -14.57
C LEU A 134 -2.54 3.48 -15.66
N ALA A 135 -3.31 2.72 -16.42
CA ALA A 135 -3.98 3.21 -17.64
C ALA A 135 -5.43 2.72 -17.81
N GLN A 136 -6.11 2.35 -16.74
CA GLN A 136 -7.53 2.00 -16.81
C GLN A 136 -8.34 3.23 -17.26
N PRO A 137 -9.28 3.08 -18.22
CA PRO A 137 -10.19 4.14 -18.65
C PRO A 137 -11.29 4.38 -17.59
N GLN A 138 -11.98 5.52 -17.65
CA GLN A 138 -13.07 5.84 -16.72
C GLN A 138 -14.15 4.75 -16.72
N SER A 139 -14.50 4.21 -17.89
CA SER A 139 -15.49 3.13 -18.02
C SER A 139 -15.17 1.87 -17.24
N TYR A 140 -13.89 1.59 -16.98
CA TYR A 140 -13.49 0.49 -16.08
C TYR A 140 -13.94 0.74 -14.64
N PHE A 141 -13.70 1.95 -14.12
CA PHE A 141 -14.10 2.30 -12.75
C PHE A 141 -15.61 2.37 -12.60
N ASP A 142 -16.33 2.87 -13.62
CA ASP A 142 -17.79 2.94 -13.63
C ASP A 142 -18.40 1.52 -13.62
N ALA A 143 -17.89 0.61 -14.48
CA ALA A 143 -18.35 -0.77 -14.55
C ALA A 143 -18.06 -1.59 -13.27
N ALA A 144 -17.00 -1.25 -12.56
CA ALA A 144 -16.60 -1.90 -11.31
C ALA A 144 -17.22 -1.26 -10.05
N ASP A 145 -18.10 -0.26 -10.20
CA ASP A 145 -18.68 0.55 -9.11
C ASP A 145 -17.59 1.11 -8.16
N LEU A 146 -16.56 1.72 -8.76
CA LEU A 146 -15.42 2.32 -8.05
C LEU A 146 -15.38 3.85 -8.26
N PRO A 147 -16.36 4.62 -7.74
CA PRO A 147 -16.52 6.06 -8.02
C PRO A 147 -15.32 6.90 -7.54
N HIS A 148 -14.55 6.38 -6.60
CA HIS A 148 -13.36 7.03 -6.05
C HIS A 148 -12.06 6.51 -6.67
N GLY A 149 -12.12 5.61 -7.65
CA GLY A 149 -10.96 5.10 -8.36
C GLY A 149 -10.52 6.03 -9.49
N THR A 150 -9.24 6.00 -9.81
CA THR A 150 -8.66 6.65 -10.98
C THR A 150 -7.39 5.92 -11.40
N SER A 151 -6.84 6.25 -12.57
CA SER A 151 -5.53 5.80 -13.04
C SER A 151 -4.60 6.97 -13.29
N LEU A 152 -3.29 6.70 -13.35
CA LEU A 152 -2.29 7.72 -13.68
C LEU A 152 -2.57 8.37 -15.03
N ALA A 153 -2.95 7.57 -16.05
CA ALA A 153 -3.30 8.07 -17.38
C ALA A 153 -4.52 9.04 -17.35
N LEU A 154 -5.57 8.73 -16.57
CA LEU A 154 -6.72 9.62 -16.39
C LEU A 154 -6.35 10.93 -15.69
N GLN A 155 -5.27 10.94 -14.95
CA GLN A 155 -4.73 12.10 -14.26
C GLN A 155 -3.65 12.84 -15.09
N GLY A 156 -3.51 12.47 -16.37
CA GLY A 156 -2.65 13.17 -17.34
C GLY A 156 -1.21 12.67 -17.42
N ALA A 157 -0.85 11.60 -16.72
CA ALA A 157 0.47 11.00 -16.86
C ALA A 157 0.59 10.25 -18.19
N ALA A 158 1.72 10.39 -18.87
CA ALA A 158 2.05 9.58 -20.04
C ALA A 158 2.53 8.20 -19.55
N ILE A 159 1.78 7.13 -19.88
CA ILE A 159 2.04 5.76 -19.45
C ILE A 159 2.46 4.91 -20.65
N ASP A 160 3.59 4.24 -20.52
CA ASP A 160 4.07 3.19 -21.43
C ASP A 160 3.80 1.82 -20.78
N LEU A 161 2.73 1.14 -21.21
CA LEU A 161 2.31 -0.14 -20.62
C LEU A 161 3.28 -1.29 -20.89
N GLU A 162 4.20 -1.15 -21.85
CA GLU A 162 5.23 -2.16 -22.12
C GLU A 162 6.42 -2.01 -21.15
N GLN A 163 6.78 -0.80 -20.77
CA GLN A 163 7.99 -0.52 -20.00
C GLN A 163 7.69 -0.18 -18.52
N ASP A 164 6.65 0.63 -18.25
CA ASP A 164 6.42 1.18 -16.92
C ASP A 164 6.15 0.13 -15.83
N PRO A 165 5.41 -0.98 -16.08
CA PRO A 165 5.21 -1.99 -15.03
C PRO A 165 6.52 -2.62 -14.56
N GLY A 166 7.41 -2.99 -15.46
CA GLY A 166 8.73 -3.54 -15.15
C GLY A 166 9.61 -2.53 -14.44
N TRP A 167 9.68 -1.31 -15.00
CA TRP A 167 10.45 -0.22 -14.41
C TRP A 167 9.99 0.10 -12.96
N LEU A 168 8.69 0.20 -12.73
CA LEU A 168 8.16 0.45 -11.39
C LEU A 168 8.46 -0.69 -10.42
N ALA A 169 8.35 -1.95 -10.86
CA ALA A 169 8.66 -3.10 -10.03
C ALA A 169 10.14 -3.10 -9.61
N GLU A 170 11.06 -2.84 -10.52
CA GLU A 170 12.49 -2.71 -10.24
C GLU A 170 12.77 -1.50 -9.35
N ALA A 171 12.21 -0.32 -9.67
CA ALA A 171 12.41 0.90 -8.90
C ALA A 171 11.87 0.81 -7.47
N LEU A 172 10.72 0.15 -7.26
CA LEU A 172 10.19 -0.14 -5.92
C LEU A 172 11.13 -1.07 -5.17
N THR A 173 11.68 -2.07 -5.85
CA THR A 173 12.60 -3.04 -5.28
C THR A 173 13.91 -2.37 -4.87
N ASP A 174 14.59 -1.69 -5.79
CA ASP A 174 15.96 -1.18 -5.59
C ASP A 174 16.01 0.11 -4.75
N PHE A 175 15.06 1.00 -4.95
CA PHE A 175 15.09 2.34 -4.34
C PHE A 175 13.92 2.60 -3.37
N GLY A 176 12.85 1.84 -3.48
CA GLY A 176 11.69 1.98 -2.61
C GLY A 176 11.85 1.23 -1.30
N PHE A 177 12.34 0.00 -1.37
CA PHE A 177 12.43 -0.89 -0.21
C PHE A 177 13.87 -1.14 0.28
N ASP A 178 14.89 -1.19 -0.56
CA ASP A 178 16.24 -1.61 -0.12
C ASP A 178 16.75 -0.79 1.09
N GLN A 179 17.20 0.44 0.90
CA GLN A 179 17.73 1.23 2.02
C GLN A 179 16.69 1.65 3.06
N PRO A 180 15.47 2.13 2.67
CA PRO A 180 14.41 2.42 3.63
C PRO A 180 14.02 1.22 4.48
N LEU A 181 13.96 0.01 3.89
CA LEU A 181 13.63 -1.20 4.62
C LEU A 181 14.68 -1.54 5.70
N TYR A 182 15.95 -1.27 5.43
CA TYR A 182 17.02 -1.49 6.40
C TYR A 182 16.86 -0.65 7.67
N THR A 183 16.58 0.65 7.48
CA THR A 183 16.30 1.57 8.59
C THR A 183 15.01 1.15 9.31
N PHE A 184 13.96 0.83 8.55
CA PHE A 184 12.68 0.43 9.08
C PHE A 184 12.75 -0.89 9.87
N ALA A 185 13.51 -1.87 9.42
CA ALA A 185 13.68 -3.13 10.12
C ALA A 185 14.28 -2.95 11.51
N ARG A 186 15.21 -2.00 11.67
CA ARG A 186 15.88 -1.70 12.93
C ARG A 186 15.08 -0.72 13.81
N ASP A 187 14.61 0.37 13.24
CA ASP A 187 14.12 1.55 13.98
C ASP A 187 12.59 1.74 13.87
N GLY A 188 11.90 0.88 13.10
CA GLY A 188 10.46 0.99 12.86
C GLY A 188 10.06 2.22 12.06
N PHE A 189 8.87 2.74 12.31
CA PHE A 189 8.27 3.84 11.55
C PHE A 189 8.78 5.23 11.95
N ALA A 190 9.25 5.42 13.18
CA ALA A 190 9.64 6.72 13.70
C ALA A 190 10.52 7.59 12.77
N PRO A 191 11.56 7.05 12.07
CA PRO A 191 12.37 7.86 11.15
C PRO A 191 11.63 8.38 9.92
N PHE A 192 10.48 7.80 9.59
CA PHE A 192 9.68 8.11 8.41
C PHE A 192 8.46 8.99 8.73
N ARG A 193 8.11 9.13 10.01
CA ARG A 193 6.89 9.75 10.52
C ARG A 193 6.65 11.14 9.93
N GLU A 194 7.60 12.06 10.02
CA GLU A 194 7.40 13.44 9.56
C GLU A 194 7.17 13.53 8.04
N LYS A 195 7.86 12.70 7.25
CA LYS A 195 7.62 12.62 5.80
C LYS A 195 6.23 12.07 5.49
N TYR A 196 5.78 11.10 6.29
CA TYR A 196 4.45 10.53 6.14
C TYR A 196 3.35 11.55 6.49
N LYS A 197 3.48 12.23 7.62
CA LYS A 197 2.55 13.26 8.08
C LYS A 197 2.38 14.37 7.03
N ALA A 198 3.48 14.85 6.46
CA ALA A 198 3.46 15.88 5.42
C ALA A 198 2.67 15.49 4.17
N ALA A 199 2.54 14.18 3.89
CA ALA A 199 1.77 13.65 2.76
C ALA A 199 0.38 13.12 3.15
N CYS A 200 0.09 13.00 4.46
CA CYS A 200 -1.12 12.36 4.96
C CYS A 200 -2.34 13.28 4.85
N VAL A 201 -3.25 12.97 3.94
CA VAL A 201 -4.46 13.77 3.68
C VAL A 201 -5.48 13.72 4.81
N ASN A 202 -5.36 12.78 5.74
CA ASN A 202 -6.29 12.65 6.88
C ASN A 202 -6.08 13.75 7.92
N ILE A 203 -4.84 14.21 8.11
CA ILE A 203 -4.51 15.20 9.14
C ILE A 203 -5.21 16.52 8.86
N GLY A 204 -5.84 17.10 9.88
CA GLY A 204 -6.65 18.31 9.81
C GLY A 204 -8.08 18.07 9.29
N ARG A 205 -8.50 16.82 9.10
CA ARG A 205 -9.84 16.49 8.59
C ARG A 205 -10.67 15.72 9.60
N ARG A 206 -11.99 15.91 9.52
CA ARG A 206 -12.94 15.11 10.27
C ARG A 206 -13.00 13.71 9.68
N VAL A 207 -12.86 12.69 10.54
CA VAL A 207 -12.85 11.28 10.19
C VAL A 207 -13.83 10.50 11.06
N THR A 208 -14.31 9.37 10.55
CA THR A 208 -15.02 8.36 11.34
C THR A 208 -14.21 7.07 11.34
N PHE A 209 -14.24 6.33 12.44
CA PHE A 209 -13.50 5.10 12.61
C PHE A 209 -14.31 4.07 13.40
N ASP A 210 -14.04 2.80 13.14
CA ASP A 210 -14.70 1.72 13.85
C ASP A 210 -13.98 1.49 15.21
N LEU A 211 -14.72 1.25 16.27
CA LEU A 211 -14.22 0.95 17.60
C LEU A 211 -14.11 -0.57 17.80
N PRO A 212 -13.24 -1.06 18.71
CA PRO A 212 -13.07 -2.49 18.96
C PRO A 212 -14.35 -3.19 19.45
N ASP A 213 -15.26 -2.47 20.07
CA ASP A 213 -16.57 -2.96 20.54
C ASP A 213 -17.65 -3.00 19.46
N GLY A 214 -17.30 -2.65 18.21
CA GLY A 214 -18.22 -2.57 17.06
C GLY A 214 -18.97 -1.24 16.96
N GLY A 215 -18.70 -0.28 17.85
CA GLY A 215 -19.19 1.09 17.75
C GLY A 215 -18.44 1.90 16.69
N GLN A 216 -18.86 3.16 16.50
CA GLN A 216 -18.18 4.12 15.65
C GLN A 216 -17.74 5.34 16.44
N GLY A 217 -16.48 5.73 16.25
CA GLY A 217 -15.93 6.99 16.71
C GLY A 217 -15.88 8.03 15.60
N ALA A 218 -15.86 9.30 15.99
CA ALA A 218 -15.68 10.42 15.06
C ALA A 218 -14.88 11.54 15.72
N GLY A 219 -14.06 12.24 14.94
CA GLY A 219 -13.27 13.35 15.42
C GLY A 219 -12.41 13.96 14.32
N GLU A 220 -11.49 14.83 14.71
CA GLU A 220 -10.48 15.41 13.83
C GLU A 220 -9.19 14.60 13.90
N ALA A 221 -8.71 14.11 12.77
CA ALA A 221 -7.39 13.47 12.71
C ALA A 221 -6.31 14.55 12.88
N VAL A 222 -5.53 14.47 13.95
CA VAL A 222 -4.56 15.51 14.32
C VAL A 222 -3.11 15.10 14.14
N ASP A 223 -2.84 13.80 14.16
CA ASP A 223 -1.47 13.28 14.03
C ASP A 223 -1.42 11.82 13.50
N VAL A 224 -0.22 11.36 13.19
CA VAL A 224 0.15 9.95 13.11
C VAL A 224 1.30 9.75 14.07
N ASP A 225 1.16 8.89 15.07
CA ASP A 225 2.16 8.71 16.10
C ASP A 225 3.35 7.81 15.68
N GLU A 226 4.28 7.56 16.58
CA GLU A 226 5.49 6.77 16.30
C GLU A 226 5.20 5.29 16.07
N GLU A 227 4.05 4.80 16.57
CA GLU A 227 3.54 3.46 16.29
C GLU A 227 2.71 3.40 15.00
N GLY A 228 2.62 4.51 14.24
CA GLY A 228 1.90 4.60 12.98
C GLY A 228 0.38 4.64 13.12
N ARG A 229 -0.14 4.85 14.34
CA ARG A 229 -1.58 4.99 14.60
C ARG A 229 -2.04 6.39 14.19
N LEU A 230 -3.26 6.47 13.66
CA LEU A 230 -3.90 7.75 13.43
C LEU A 230 -4.43 8.30 14.77
N VAL A 231 -3.96 9.48 15.16
CA VAL A 231 -4.43 10.16 16.37
C VAL A 231 -5.64 11.01 16.01
N VAL A 232 -6.78 10.73 16.64
CA VAL A 232 -8.04 11.42 16.38
C VAL A 232 -8.50 12.11 17.66
N ARG A 233 -8.66 13.44 17.60
CA ARG A 233 -9.23 14.23 18.68
C ARG A 233 -10.75 14.13 18.62
N THR A 234 -11.33 13.55 19.66
CA THR A 234 -12.77 13.42 19.88
C THR A 234 -13.25 14.34 20.99
N ASP A 235 -14.56 14.40 21.23
CA ASP A 235 -15.13 15.17 22.35
C ASP A 235 -14.73 14.60 23.72
N SER A 236 -14.33 13.32 23.79
CA SER A 236 -13.90 12.62 25.02
C SER A 236 -12.39 12.58 25.22
N GLY A 237 -11.59 13.05 24.26
CA GLY A 237 -10.13 13.02 24.31
C GLY A 237 -9.48 12.54 23.02
N GLU A 238 -8.23 12.15 23.09
CA GLU A 238 -7.50 11.62 21.92
C GLU A 238 -7.63 10.09 21.86
N GLU A 239 -8.00 9.60 20.67
CA GLU A 239 -8.08 8.18 20.32
C GLU A 239 -6.94 7.82 19.38
N HIS A 240 -6.26 6.69 19.67
CA HIS A 240 -5.16 6.15 18.86
C HIS A 240 -5.66 4.97 18.05
N VAL A 241 -5.91 5.20 16.78
CA VAL A 241 -6.56 4.26 15.87
C VAL A 241 -5.54 3.38 15.16
N PHE A 242 -5.68 2.05 15.28
CA PHE A 242 -4.75 1.08 14.70
C PHE A 242 -5.03 0.78 13.20
N THR A 243 -3.99 0.41 12.45
CA THR A 243 -4.06 0.15 10.99
C THR A 243 -4.96 -1.05 10.61
N GLY A 244 -5.23 -1.96 11.54
CA GLY A 244 -5.95 -3.22 11.29
C GLY A 244 -7.46 -3.09 11.17
N GLU A 245 -8.08 -2.14 11.88
CA GLU A 245 -9.51 -2.19 12.20
C GLU A 245 -10.34 -1.05 11.60
N VAL A 246 -9.75 -0.09 10.89
CA VAL A 246 -10.43 1.16 10.61
C VAL A 246 -10.68 1.43 9.15
N SER A 247 -11.92 1.75 8.87
CA SER A 247 -12.35 2.44 7.65
C SER A 247 -12.43 3.94 7.95
N VAL A 248 -11.43 4.71 7.53
CA VAL A 248 -11.50 6.18 7.62
C VAL A 248 -12.33 6.70 6.46
N ARG A 249 -13.47 7.30 6.76
CA ARG A 249 -14.41 7.87 5.80
C ARG A 249 -14.28 9.39 5.73
N GLY A 250 -14.80 9.99 4.67
CA GLY A 250 -14.89 11.45 4.54
C GLY A 250 -13.78 12.13 3.74
N ILE A 251 -12.88 11.36 3.07
CA ILE A 251 -11.69 11.92 2.40
C ILE A 251 -11.79 11.93 0.88
N TYR A 252 -12.61 11.05 0.29
CA TYR A 252 -12.77 11.01 -1.17
C TYR A 252 -13.65 12.16 -1.66
N GLY A 253 -13.20 12.85 -2.71
CA GLY A 253 -14.00 13.85 -3.44
C GLY A 253 -14.10 15.22 -2.76
N SER A 254 -13.47 15.46 -1.63
CA SER A 254 -13.42 16.76 -0.94
C SER A 254 -11.99 17.30 -0.95
N LEU A 255 -11.62 17.94 -2.04
CA LEU A 255 -10.51 18.90 -2.11
C LEU A 255 -11.09 20.29 -2.31
#